data_f0a6f627927f214d4f10f13c9c85383b
#
_entry.id   f0a6f627927f214d4f10f13c9c85383b
#
_cell.length_a   1.000
_cell.length_b   1.000
_cell.length_c   1.000
_cell.angle_alpha   90.00
_cell.angle_beta   90.00
_cell.angle_gamma   90.00
#
_symmetry.space_group_name_H-M   'P 1'
#
loop_
_entity.id
_entity.type
_entity.pdbx_description
1 polymer ?
#
loop_
_entity_poly.entity_id
_entity_poly.type
_entity_poly.pdbx_seq_one_letter_code
_entity_poly.pdbx_strand_id
1 'polypeptide(L)'
;MGIHPQNIHEQWENDLENLKIISQNPKCLAIGECGLDALVNIDENLQKKIFEAQILWANQIQKPVIIHCVKRFQELIPFQKIAKVPMIIHGFNKKKAIADEMLKHGFYLSFGISVLHNLSLQTSLKEIPLEKIFLETDDADFDIAELYQKAAEIKEVSVEKLQEQISKNLEILNIQF
;
A
#
# COMPACT_ATOMS: atom_id res chain seq x y z
N MET A 1 -0.16 -11.27 -0.57
CA MET A 1 0.99 -12.17 -0.89
C MET A 1 1.76 -11.60 -2.06
N GLY A 2 3.09 -11.47 -1.95
CA GLY A 2 3.95 -10.86 -2.96
C GLY A 2 5.43 -11.20 -2.76
N ILE A 3 6.28 -10.76 -3.69
CA ILE A 3 7.74 -10.82 -3.60
C ILE A 3 8.20 -9.43 -3.14
N HIS A 4 8.52 -9.32 -1.85
CA HIS A 4 9.04 -8.10 -1.26
C HIS A 4 10.46 -7.79 -1.77
N PRO A 5 10.86 -6.52 -1.99
CA PRO A 5 12.20 -6.18 -2.46
C PRO A 5 13.34 -6.83 -1.66
N GLN A 6 13.16 -6.96 -0.36
CA GLN A 6 14.15 -7.57 0.55
C GLN A 6 14.31 -9.09 0.34
N ASN A 7 13.31 -9.75 -0.24
CA ASN A 7 13.28 -11.20 -0.46
C ASN A 7 13.66 -11.60 -1.88
N ILE A 8 14.07 -10.66 -2.71
CA ILE A 8 14.49 -10.95 -4.08
C ILE A 8 15.82 -11.69 -4.06
N HIS A 9 15.89 -12.82 -4.76
CA HIS A 9 17.08 -13.66 -4.93
C HIS A 9 17.13 -14.26 -6.35
N GLU A 10 18.15 -15.06 -6.65
CA GLU A 10 18.39 -15.59 -7.99
C GLU A 10 17.23 -16.43 -8.57
N GLN A 11 16.43 -17.05 -7.71
CA GLN A 11 15.29 -17.89 -8.12
C GLN A 11 13.95 -17.15 -8.12
N TRP A 12 13.93 -15.83 -8.17
CA TRP A 12 12.72 -15.01 -8.11
C TRP A 12 11.66 -15.39 -9.17
N GLU A 13 12.07 -15.96 -10.31
CA GLU A 13 11.15 -16.42 -11.35
C GLU A 13 10.29 -17.60 -10.84
N ASN A 14 10.89 -18.53 -10.08
CA ASN A 14 10.17 -19.60 -9.43
C ASN A 14 9.20 -19.07 -8.36
N ASP A 15 9.63 -18.06 -7.62
CA ASP A 15 8.75 -17.40 -6.63
C ASP A 15 7.57 -16.73 -7.29
N LEU A 16 7.79 -16.11 -8.46
CA LEU A 16 6.69 -15.50 -9.22
C LEU A 16 5.69 -16.56 -9.72
N GLU A 17 6.16 -17.71 -10.20
CA GLU A 17 5.25 -18.80 -10.59
C GLU A 17 4.48 -19.37 -9.38
N ASN A 18 5.15 -19.57 -8.25
CA ASN A 18 4.50 -19.96 -7.00
C ASN A 18 3.46 -18.92 -6.55
N LEU A 19 3.80 -17.63 -6.61
CA LEU A 19 2.88 -16.53 -6.33
C LEU A 19 1.62 -16.64 -7.21
N LYS A 20 1.78 -16.86 -8.51
CA LYS A 20 0.66 -17.00 -9.45
C LYS A 20 -0.26 -18.15 -9.08
N ILE A 21 0.28 -19.28 -8.66
CA ILE A 21 -0.50 -20.44 -8.24
C ILE A 21 -1.27 -20.13 -6.95
N ILE A 22 -0.58 -19.67 -5.92
CA ILE A 22 -1.17 -19.49 -4.58
C ILE A 22 -2.16 -18.32 -4.55
N SER A 23 -1.88 -17.25 -5.31
CA SER A 23 -2.74 -16.07 -5.34
C SER A 23 -4.07 -16.25 -6.07
N GLN A 24 -4.27 -17.37 -6.78
CA GLN A 24 -5.59 -17.76 -7.31
C GLN A 24 -6.57 -18.16 -6.21
N ASN A 25 -6.08 -18.47 -5.01
CA ASN A 25 -6.96 -18.77 -3.88
C ASN A 25 -7.86 -17.54 -3.59
N PRO A 26 -9.19 -17.75 -3.43
CA PRO A 26 -10.12 -16.67 -3.10
C PRO A 26 -9.77 -15.92 -1.80
N LYS A 27 -9.08 -16.58 -0.86
CA LYS A 27 -8.60 -15.94 0.37
C LYS A 27 -7.42 -14.97 0.17
N CYS A 28 -6.77 -15.01 -0.99
CA CYS A 28 -5.75 -14.01 -1.34
C CYS A 28 -6.47 -12.75 -1.82
N LEU A 29 -6.51 -11.71 -1.00
CA LEU A 29 -7.26 -10.47 -1.27
C LEU A 29 -6.46 -9.46 -2.08
N ALA A 30 -5.12 -9.51 -2.03
CA ALA A 30 -4.24 -8.56 -2.70
C ALA A 30 -2.92 -9.21 -3.11
N ILE A 31 -2.25 -8.62 -4.10
CA ILE A 31 -0.84 -8.90 -4.40
C ILE A 31 0.03 -7.93 -3.61
N GLY A 32 0.97 -8.44 -2.85
CA GLY A 32 1.85 -7.64 -1.99
C GLY A 32 2.30 -8.40 -0.73
N GLU A 33 3.22 -7.85 0.03
CA GLU A 33 3.88 -6.60 -0.31
C GLU A 33 4.89 -6.80 -1.43
N CYS A 34 4.94 -5.85 -2.34
CA CYS A 34 5.90 -5.79 -3.44
C CYS A 34 6.23 -4.31 -3.73
N GLY A 35 7.30 -4.02 -4.44
CA GLY A 35 7.61 -2.62 -4.72
C GLY A 35 9.10 -2.32 -4.81
N LEU A 36 9.52 -1.14 -4.32
CA LEU A 36 10.86 -0.60 -4.49
C LEU A 36 11.46 -0.12 -3.16
N ASP A 37 12.67 -0.57 -2.86
CA ASP A 37 13.41 -0.16 -1.66
C ASP A 37 14.85 0.24 -2.03
N ALA A 38 15.20 1.50 -1.75
CA ALA A 38 16.54 2.01 -1.99
C ALA A 38 17.58 1.59 -0.92
N LEU A 39 17.14 0.93 0.15
CA LEU A 39 18.02 0.53 1.25
C LEU A 39 18.45 -0.94 1.17
N VAL A 40 17.78 -1.75 0.36
CA VAL A 40 18.18 -3.15 0.13
C VAL A 40 19.29 -3.23 -0.91
N ASN A 41 20.22 -4.17 -0.72
CA ASN A 41 21.33 -4.40 -1.63
C ASN A 41 20.91 -5.32 -2.80
N ILE A 42 19.89 -4.91 -3.55
CA ILE A 42 19.36 -5.59 -4.73
C ILE A 42 19.35 -4.60 -5.88
N ASP A 43 19.78 -5.05 -7.06
CA ASP A 43 19.80 -4.21 -8.28
C ASP A 43 18.43 -3.55 -8.52
N GLU A 44 18.46 -2.26 -8.79
CA GLU A 44 17.24 -1.45 -8.98
C GLU A 44 16.40 -1.92 -10.17
N ASN A 45 17.04 -2.27 -11.28
CA ASN A 45 16.33 -2.72 -12.48
C ASN A 45 15.68 -4.09 -12.22
N LEU A 46 16.32 -4.93 -11.42
CA LEU A 46 15.74 -6.20 -11.00
C LEU A 46 14.51 -6.00 -10.11
N GLN A 47 14.58 -5.08 -9.12
CA GLN A 47 13.41 -4.71 -8.32
C GLN A 47 12.26 -4.23 -9.21
N LYS A 48 12.53 -3.32 -10.15
CA LYS A 48 11.54 -2.79 -11.09
C LYS A 48 10.92 -3.89 -11.96
N LYS A 49 11.74 -4.78 -12.50
CA LYS A 49 11.28 -5.92 -13.32
C LYS A 49 10.31 -6.83 -12.54
N ILE A 50 10.67 -7.16 -11.31
CA ILE A 50 9.85 -8.06 -10.47
C ILE A 50 8.57 -7.35 -10.00
N PHE A 51 8.65 -6.07 -9.68
CA PHE A 51 7.47 -5.26 -9.33
C PHE A 51 6.49 -5.17 -10.50
N GLU A 52 6.99 -4.87 -11.71
CA GLU A 52 6.17 -4.85 -12.93
C GLU A 52 5.47 -6.19 -13.18
N ALA A 53 6.21 -7.29 -13.06
CA ALA A 53 5.64 -8.63 -13.26
C ALA A 53 4.49 -8.93 -12.29
N GLN A 54 4.60 -8.49 -11.03
CA GLN A 54 3.55 -8.64 -10.03
C GLN A 54 2.34 -7.75 -10.31
N ILE A 55 2.53 -6.52 -10.79
CA ILE A 55 1.43 -5.64 -11.23
C ILE A 55 0.69 -6.24 -12.41
N LEU A 56 1.42 -6.75 -13.42
CA LEU A 56 0.79 -7.38 -14.58
C LEU A 56 -0.01 -8.62 -14.18
N TRP A 57 0.47 -9.38 -13.22
CA TRP A 57 -0.28 -10.51 -12.67
C TRP A 57 -1.52 -10.04 -11.89
N ALA A 58 -1.38 -9.04 -11.01
CA ALA A 58 -2.50 -8.44 -10.29
C ALA A 58 -3.61 -7.95 -11.23
N ASN A 59 -3.24 -7.34 -12.38
CA ASN A 59 -4.16 -6.95 -13.43
C ASN A 59 -4.95 -8.15 -13.99
N GLN A 60 -4.31 -9.31 -14.18
CA GLN A 60 -4.96 -10.51 -14.72
C GLN A 60 -5.99 -11.09 -13.75
N ILE A 61 -5.66 -11.13 -12.47
CA ILE A 61 -6.53 -11.70 -11.44
C ILE A 61 -7.44 -10.67 -10.76
N GLN A 62 -7.38 -9.40 -11.21
CA GLN A 62 -8.19 -8.27 -10.72
C GLN A 62 -8.10 -8.05 -9.21
N LYS A 63 -6.87 -8.16 -8.65
CA LYS A 63 -6.61 -7.92 -7.22
C LYS A 63 -5.80 -6.65 -7.02
N PRO A 64 -6.05 -5.87 -5.97
CA PRO A 64 -5.27 -4.68 -5.66
C PRO A 64 -3.80 -5.02 -5.36
N VAL A 65 -2.93 -4.02 -5.46
CA VAL A 65 -1.50 -4.15 -5.15
C VAL A 65 -1.16 -3.36 -3.89
N ILE A 66 -0.57 -4.04 -2.91
CA ILE A 66 0.00 -3.42 -1.70
C ILE A 66 1.49 -3.17 -1.94
N ILE A 67 1.87 -1.89 -1.85
CA ILE A 67 3.19 -1.42 -2.28
C ILE A 67 4.07 -1.08 -1.10
N HIS A 68 5.20 -1.74 -1.00
CA HIS A 68 6.34 -1.31 -0.20
C HIS A 68 7.14 -0.25 -0.95
N CYS A 69 7.40 0.91 -0.32
CA CYS A 69 8.19 1.96 -0.95
C CYS A 69 9.12 2.69 0.03
N VAL A 70 10.41 2.51 -0.14
CA VAL A 70 11.43 3.23 0.63
C VAL A 70 12.29 4.09 -0.28
N LYS A 71 12.18 5.43 -0.12
CA LYS A 71 12.96 6.46 -0.86
C LYS A 71 12.85 6.40 -2.39
N ARG A 72 11.80 5.75 -2.96
CA ARG A 72 11.61 5.52 -4.40
C ARG A 72 10.24 5.98 -4.91
N PHE A 73 9.58 6.92 -4.23
CA PHE A 73 8.20 7.31 -4.53
C PHE A 73 7.99 7.79 -5.97
N GLN A 74 8.88 8.61 -6.51
CA GLN A 74 8.80 9.11 -7.89
C GLN A 74 8.89 7.98 -8.92
N GLU A 75 9.60 6.92 -8.58
CA GLU A 75 9.79 5.76 -9.44
C GLU A 75 8.57 4.83 -9.48
N LEU A 76 7.59 5.02 -8.58
CA LEU A 76 6.30 4.31 -8.64
C LEU A 76 5.38 4.84 -9.75
N ILE A 77 5.51 6.11 -10.13
CA ILE A 77 4.58 6.78 -11.05
C ILE A 77 4.44 6.08 -12.41
N PRO A 78 5.52 5.61 -13.07
CA PRO A 78 5.39 4.83 -14.30
C PRO A 78 4.56 3.55 -14.13
N PHE A 79 4.66 2.89 -12.99
CA PHE A 79 3.94 1.64 -12.71
C PHE A 79 2.44 1.87 -12.54
N GLN A 80 2.03 3.02 -12.01
CA GLN A 80 0.61 3.37 -11.93
C GLN A 80 -0.06 3.44 -13.32
N LYS A 81 0.70 3.79 -14.36
CA LYS A 81 0.17 3.86 -15.73
C LYS A 81 -0.14 2.49 -16.35
N ILE A 82 0.52 1.44 -15.89
CA ILE A 82 0.30 0.06 -16.35
C ILE A 82 -0.66 -0.72 -15.46
N ALA A 83 -0.87 -0.25 -14.23
CA ALA A 83 -1.82 -0.85 -13.31
C ALA A 83 -3.25 -0.62 -13.78
N LYS A 84 -4.06 -1.69 -13.78
CA LYS A 84 -5.52 -1.68 -14.05
C LYS A 84 -6.33 -1.96 -12.78
N VAL A 85 -5.64 -2.08 -11.67
CA VAL A 85 -6.18 -2.36 -10.34
C VAL A 85 -5.72 -1.27 -9.36
N PRO A 86 -6.41 -1.08 -8.25
CA PRO A 86 -5.98 -0.13 -7.22
C PRO A 86 -4.59 -0.46 -6.68
N MET A 87 -3.80 0.60 -6.44
CA MET A 87 -2.46 0.51 -5.88
C MET A 87 -2.39 1.27 -4.56
N ILE A 88 -2.04 0.58 -3.48
CA ILE A 88 -2.00 1.11 -2.12
C ILE A 88 -0.56 1.14 -1.63
N ILE A 89 -0.04 2.30 -1.28
CA ILE A 89 1.27 2.45 -0.63
C ILE A 89 1.07 2.22 0.86
N HIS A 90 1.63 1.13 1.40
CA HIS A 90 1.55 0.82 2.82
C HIS A 90 2.61 1.59 3.62
N GLY A 91 2.46 1.67 4.94
CA GLY A 91 3.42 2.30 5.85
C GLY A 91 3.72 3.76 5.51
N PHE A 92 2.76 4.48 4.91
CA PHE A 92 3.05 5.84 4.45
C PHE A 92 3.36 6.78 5.63
N ASN A 93 4.59 7.31 5.64
CA ASN A 93 5.11 8.18 6.70
C ASN A 93 5.88 9.39 6.16
N LYS A 94 5.47 9.94 5.02
CA LYS A 94 6.15 11.05 4.34
C LYS A 94 5.38 12.35 4.48
N LYS A 95 6.08 13.46 4.12
CA LYS A 95 5.51 14.82 4.12
C LYS A 95 4.40 14.94 3.08
N LYS A 96 3.52 15.92 3.31
CA LYS A 96 2.37 16.25 2.46
C LYS A 96 2.70 16.33 0.97
N ALA A 97 3.80 16.96 0.58
CA ALA A 97 4.17 17.08 -0.83
C ALA A 97 4.33 15.73 -1.56
N ILE A 98 4.80 14.69 -0.86
CA ILE A 98 4.88 13.34 -1.42
C ILE A 98 3.49 12.70 -1.45
N ALA A 99 2.68 12.90 -0.41
CA ALA A 99 1.30 12.43 -0.40
C ALA A 99 0.51 13.00 -1.57
N ASP A 100 0.54 14.33 -1.75
CA ASP A 100 -0.16 15.03 -2.84
C ASP A 100 0.24 14.50 -4.21
N GLU A 101 1.54 14.26 -4.43
CA GLU A 101 2.03 13.71 -5.70
C GLU A 101 1.52 12.28 -5.93
N MET A 102 1.56 11.42 -4.92
CA MET A 102 1.04 10.05 -5.04
C MET A 102 -0.46 10.04 -5.28
N LEU A 103 -1.23 10.86 -4.56
CA LEU A 103 -2.67 10.98 -4.72
C LEU A 103 -3.06 11.49 -6.12
N LYS A 104 -2.33 12.49 -6.64
CA LYS A 104 -2.50 13.02 -8.00
C LYS A 104 -2.34 11.94 -9.07
N HIS A 105 -1.47 10.97 -8.82
CA HIS A 105 -1.26 9.83 -9.69
C HIS A 105 -2.21 8.65 -9.41
N GLY A 106 -3.16 8.78 -8.48
CA GLY A 106 -4.22 7.80 -8.26
C GLY A 106 -3.91 6.72 -7.22
N PHE A 107 -2.76 6.80 -6.52
CA PHE A 107 -2.47 5.89 -5.43
C PHE A 107 -3.40 6.10 -4.24
N TYR A 108 -3.58 5.06 -3.45
CA TYR A 108 -4.12 5.10 -2.09
C TYR A 108 -2.96 5.06 -1.10
N LEU A 109 -3.17 5.58 0.10
CA LEU A 109 -2.16 5.64 1.15
C LEU A 109 -2.66 4.92 2.41
N SER A 110 -1.87 4.01 2.93
CA SER A 110 -2.16 3.32 4.19
C SER A 110 -1.24 3.82 5.30
N PHE A 111 -1.80 4.06 6.46
CA PHE A 111 -1.14 4.71 7.60
C PHE A 111 -1.12 3.78 8.81
N GLY A 112 0.05 3.64 9.40
CA GLY A 112 0.28 2.82 10.59
C GLY A 112 0.59 3.64 11.84
N ILE A 113 1.19 2.99 12.82
CA ILE A 113 1.51 3.50 14.17
C ILE A 113 2.20 4.87 14.18
N SER A 114 2.95 5.23 13.13
CA SER A 114 3.61 6.53 13.04
C SER A 114 2.67 7.72 13.18
N VAL A 115 1.38 7.56 12.87
CA VAL A 115 0.36 8.62 13.05
C VAL A 115 0.20 9.01 14.51
N LEU A 116 0.38 8.09 15.44
CA LEU A 116 0.19 8.35 16.86
C LEU A 116 1.19 9.38 17.41
N HIS A 117 2.39 9.47 16.82
CA HIS A 117 3.51 10.24 17.38
C HIS A 117 4.12 11.29 16.45
N ASN A 118 3.83 11.23 15.13
CA ASN A 118 4.45 12.12 14.15
C ASN A 118 3.52 13.27 13.76
N LEU A 119 3.73 14.45 14.35
CA LEU A 119 2.92 15.65 14.10
C LEU A 119 2.92 16.09 12.62
N SER A 120 4.05 15.94 11.92
CA SER A 120 4.12 16.27 10.49
C SER A 120 3.25 15.33 9.65
N LEU A 121 3.20 14.04 10.02
CA LEU A 121 2.34 13.07 9.38
C LEU A 121 0.86 13.32 9.69
N GLN A 122 0.54 13.69 10.95
CA GLN A 122 -0.82 14.08 11.34
C GLN A 122 -1.33 15.27 10.52
N THR A 123 -0.47 16.29 10.32
CA THR A 123 -0.80 17.43 9.45
C THR A 123 -1.08 16.99 8.01
N SER A 124 -0.28 16.07 7.48
CA SER A 124 -0.50 15.51 6.15
C SER A 124 -1.81 14.73 6.08
N LEU A 125 -2.05 13.85 7.04
CA LEU A 125 -3.27 13.04 7.11
C LEU A 125 -4.53 13.90 7.17
N LYS A 126 -4.51 15.01 7.92
CA LYS A 126 -5.66 15.92 8.04
C LYS A 126 -6.19 16.37 6.67
N GLU A 127 -5.32 16.63 5.72
CA GLU A 127 -5.66 17.19 4.41
C GLU A 127 -5.97 16.13 3.34
N ILE A 128 -5.54 14.87 3.53
CA ILE A 128 -5.78 13.79 2.56
C ILE A 128 -7.27 13.40 2.56
N PRO A 129 -7.93 13.24 1.39
CA PRO A 129 -9.32 12.79 1.33
C PRO A 129 -9.52 11.43 2.01
N LEU A 130 -10.63 11.27 2.76
CA LEU A 130 -10.97 10.02 3.45
C LEU A 130 -11.07 8.82 2.49
N GLU A 131 -11.50 9.08 1.25
CA GLU A 131 -11.66 8.08 0.19
C GLU A 131 -10.33 7.54 -0.33
N LYS A 132 -9.21 8.09 0.14
CA LYS A 132 -7.85 7.76 -0.31
C LYS A 132 -6.97 7.16 0.77
N ILE A 133 -7.52 6.93 1.97
CA ILE A 133 -6.74 6.42 3.09
C ILE A 133 -7.17 5.03 3.53
N PHE A 134 -6.19 4.30 4.07
CA PHE A 134 -6.36 3.09 4.86
C PHE A 134 -5.59 3.22 6.17
N LEU A 135 -5.92 2.38 7.14
CA LEU A 135 -5.22 2.24 8.41
C LEU A 135 -4.77 0.81 8.59
N GLU A 136 -3.59 0.61 9.16
CA GLU A 136 -2.95 -0.70 9.29
C GLU A 136 -2.14 -0.83 10.59
N THR A 137 -1.93 -2.05 11.03
CA THR A 137 -1.00 -2.36 12.12
C THR A 137 0.39 -2.73 11.60
N ASP A 138 0.46 -3.25 10.35
CA ASP A 138 1.65 -3.89 9.81
C ASP A 138 2.16 -4.99 10.78
N ASP A 139 3.43 -5.00 11.13
CA ASP A 139 4.03 -5.90 12.13
C ASP A 139 4.11 -5.29 13.54
N ALA A 140 3.56 -4.08 13.75
CA ALA A 140 3.61 -3.40 15.02
C ALA A 140 2.58 -3.96 16.02
N ASP A 141 3.04 -4.21 17.24
CA ASP A 141 2.19 -4.70 18.35
C ASP A 141 1.52 -3.50 19.04
N PHE A 142 0.34 -3.13 18.57
CA PHE A 142 -0.51 -2.10 19.19
C PHE A 142 -1.99 -2.33 18.83
N ASP A 143 -2.88 -1.72 19.63
CA ASP A 143 -4.32 -1.79 19.34
C ASP A 143 -4.67 -0.86 18.17
N ILE A 144 -5.18 -1.44 17.09
CA ILE A 144 -5.65 -0.67 15.92
C ILE A 144 -6.73 0.36 16.29
N ALA A 145 -7.48 0.13 17.36
CA ALA A 145 -8.50 1.08 17.85
C ALA A 145 -7.89 2.43 18.23
N GLU A 146 -6.66 2.45 18.78
CA GLU A 146 -5.96 3.70 19.10
C GLU A 146 -5.68 4.52 17.83
N LEU A 147 -5.28 3.83 16.75
CA LEU A 147 -5.02 4.48 15.47
C LEU A 147 -6.30 5.04 14.84
N TYR A 148 -7.42 4.28 14.90
CA TYR A 148 -8.72 4.76 14.43
C TYR A 148 -9.18 5.99 15.23
N GLN A 149 -9.05 5.95 16.56
CA GLN A 149 -9.39 7.08 17.43
C GLN A 149 -8.57 8.33 17.06
N LYS A 150 -7.25 8.16 16.92
CA LYS A 150 -6.34 9.26 16.56
C LYS A 150 -6.60 9.80 15.17
N ALA A 151 -6.82 8.93 14.20
CA ALA A 151 -7.12 9.33 12.82
C ALA A 151 -8.47 10.08 12.74
N ALA A 152 -9.50 9.61 13.45
CA ALA A 152 -10.81 10.28 13.53
C ALA A 152 -10.68 11.68 14.15
N GLU A 153 -9.91 11.83 15.24
CA GLU A 153 -9.59 13.14 15.86
C GLU A 153 -8.92 14.08 14.83
N ILE A 154 -7.88 13.61 14.13
CA ILE A 154 -7.16 14.41 13.13
C ILE A 154 -8.09 14.83 11.97
N LYS A 155 -8.94 13.92 11.53
CA LYS A 155 -9.89 14.13 10.42
C LYS A 155 -11.15 14.92 10.84
N GLU A 156 -11.31 15.21 12.13
CA GLU A 156 -12.47 15.92 12.69
C GLU A 156 -13.80 15.21 12.35
N VAL A 157 -13.80 13.87 12.42
CA VAL A 157 -14.98 13.02 12.20
C VAL A 157 -15.16 12.04 13.36
N SER A 158 -16.31 11.37 13.46
CA SER A 158 -16.46 10.27 14.43
C SER A 158 -15.71 9.00 13.95
N VAL A 159 -15.37 8.13 14.90
CA VAL A 159 -14.72 6.84 14.60
C VAL A 159 -15.60 5.99 13.67
N GLU A 160 -16.90 5.98 13.92
CA GLU A 160 -17.89 5.23 13.12
C GLU A 160 -17.91 5.73 11.67
N LYS A 161 -17.87 7.07 11.46
CA LYS A 161 -17.81 7.64 10.11
C LYS A 161 -16.49 7.29 9.40
N LEU A 162 -15.38 7.27 10.12
CA LEU A 162 -14.09 6.86 9.57
C LEU A 162 -14.12 5.39 9.19
N GLN A 163 -14.65 4.51 10.06
CA GLN A 163 -14.79 3.07 9.80
C GLN A 163 -15.68 2.82 8.58
N GLU A 164 -16.83 3.50 8.50
CA GLU A 164 -17.73 3.42 7.34
C GLU A 164 -17.03 3.79 6.04
N GLN A 165 -16.23 4.88 6.05
CA GLN A 165 -15.51 5.28 4.84
C GLN A 165 -14.40 4.31 4.48
N ILE A 166 -13.64 3.79 5.44
CA ILE A 166 -12.60 2.78 5.17
C ILE A 166 -13.24 1.48 4.64
N SER A 167 -14.40 1.08 5.16
CA SER A 167 -15.14 -0.06 4.62
C SER A 167 -15.52 0.17 3.14
N LYS A 168 -16.01 1.36 2.79
CA LYS A 168 -16.28 1.72 1.39
C LYS A 168 -14.99 1.71 0.53
N ASN A 169 -13.88 2.15 1.08
CA ASN A 169 -12.60 2.09 0.36
C ASN A 169 -12.17 0.64 0.10
N LEU A 170 -12.41 -0.28 1.04
CA LEU A 170 -12.16 -1.72 0.86
C LEU A 170 -13.05 -2.34 -0.22
N GLU A 171 -14.32 -1.93 -0.33
CA GLU A 171 -15.22 -2.37 -1.40
C GLU A 171 -14.69 -1.98 -2.79
N ILE A 172 -14.12 -0.75 -2.93
CA ILE A 172 -13.47 -0.29 -4.18
C ILE A 172 -12.29 -1.20 -4.55
N LEU A 173 -11.62 -1.78 -3.56
CA LEU A 173 -10.54 -2.75 -3.76
C LEU A 173 -11.04 -4.16 -4.11
N ASN A 174 -12.35 -4.38 -4.26
CA ASN A 174 -12.98 -5.70 -4.37
C ASN A 174 -12.70 -6.63 -3.16
N ILE A 175 -12.41 -6.05 -2.01
CA ILE A 175 -12.25 -6.77 -0.74
C ILE A 175 -13.60 -6.76 -0.04
N GLN A 176 -14.24 -7.92 0.04
CA GLN A 176 -15.49 -8.15 0.78
C GLN A 176 -15.19 -9.01 2.00
N PHE A 177 -15.76 -8.63 3.15
CA PHE A 177 -15.67 -9.37 4.41
C PHE A 177 -16.96 -10.11 4.72
#